data_1dbe4413992815eb9fb3812d0dff09e1
#
_entry.id   1dbe4413992815eb9fb3812d0dff09e1
#
_cell.length_a   1.000
_cell.length_b   1.000
_cell.length_c   1.000
_cell.angle_alpha   90.00
_cell.angle_beta   90.00
_cell.angle_gamma   90.00
#
_symmetry.space_group_name_H-M   'P 1'
#
loop_
_entity.id
_entity.type
_entity.pdbx_description
1 polymer ?
#
loop_
_entity_poly.entity_id
_entity_poly.type
_entity_poly.pdbx_seq_one_letter_code
_entity_poly.pdbx_strand_id
1 'polypeptide(L)'
;MRSNYTTEVKGRAESRKDVGAAEIAELVRLAEARLAEGFETYHWNANIHGIIIRLYTNSAHLYDFWVENWFPAPRTHTVLPHGVIYAVCGVEGREPHAYYNHETKTAVFINTEYYGQCKSWALGLSADILETQHNVHSIHGACAVVKGKGVVIIAPTGTGKSTHTWGLMQLPDGKIHSDDWIFLQYKKGLAMADISERKFYIRTDMTRSFPDLAPLLERCKCENVEDNDFAAFANSRAILDPEWIGGPDKFVERTVVKSVILLRRDKESPAEVKLASEDAIEILEEGRYQILAGAGANIGDFSYEPFYNPYLLIKRVEAQKAFFRQLFSSASCHILNTGVETVKESQARIRRIITEA
;
A
#
# COMPACT_ATOMS: atom_id res chain seq x y z
N MET A 1 -14.79 1.75 -22.59
CA MET A 1 -15.69 2.40 -21.62
C MET A 1 -15.12 2.12 -20.25
N ARG A 2 -14.96 3.14 -19.40
CA ARG A 2 -14.46 2.99 -18.03
C ARG A 2 -15.48 2.22 -17.18
N SER A 3 -15.04 1.20 -16.44
CA SER A 3 -15.85 0.61 -15.38
C SER A 3 -15.69 1.48 -14.12
N ASN A 4 -16.80 1.90 -13.55
CA ASN A 4 -16.82 2.64 -12.29
C ASN A 4 -17.79 1.96 -11.33
N TYR A 5 -17.28 1.49 -10.20
CA TYR A 5 -18.06 0.81 -9.19
C TYR A 5 -18.39 1.79 -8.05
N THR A 6 -19.63 1.83 -7.65
CA THR A 6 -20.07 2.60 -6.49
C THR A 6 -20.30 1.65 -5.33
N THR A 7 -19.63 1.89 -4.21
CA THR A 7 -19.73 1.08 -3.00
C THR A 7 -20.57 1.78 -1.96
N GLU A 8 -21.37 1.03 -1.20
CA GLU A 8 -22.10 1.57 -0.04
C GLU A 8 -21.12 1.98 1.06
N VAL A 9 -20.18 1.09 1.39
CA VAL A 9 -19.12 1.33 2.35
C VAL A 9 -17.92 1.93 1.62
N LYS A 10 -17.81 3.25 1.65
CA LYS A 10 -16.76 4.03 0.94
C LYS A 10 -15.43 4.13 1.69
N GLY A 11 -15.28 3.40 2.78
CA GLY A 11 -14.09 3.44 3.62
C GLY A 11 -13.81 2.10 4.29
N ARG A 12 -12.95 2.11 5.30
CA ARG A 12 -12.62 0.89 6.04
C ARG A 12 -13.76 0.50 6.97
N ALA A 13 -14.18 -0.76 6.90
CA ALA A 13 -15.03 -1.37 7.90
C ALA A 13 -14.25 -1.60 9.20
N GLU A 14 -14.96 -1.71 10.31
CA GLU A 14 -14.37 -2.15 11.58
C GLU A 14 -13.65 -3.48 11.42
N SER A 15 -12.63 -3.70 12.24
CA SER A 15 -11.77 -4.86 12.05
C SER A 15 -11.30 -5.48 13.36
N ARG A 16 -11.23 -6.82 13.37
CA ARG A 16 -10.62 -7.62 14.43
C ARG A 16 -9.50 -8.47 13.81
N LYS A 17 -8.28 -8.27 14.28
CA LYS A 17 -7.07 -8.90 13.72
C LYS A 17 -6.55 -10.09 14.56
N ASP A 18 -7.28 -10.46 15.61
CA ASP A 18 -6.89 -11.44 16.63
C ASP A 18 -7.99 -12.50 16.86
N VAL A 19 -8.75 -12.80 15.82
CA VAL A 19 -9.87 -13.75 15.91
C VAL A 19 -9.36 -15.16 16.15
N GLY A 20 -9.96 -15.88 17.11
CA GLY A 20 -9.60 -17.26 17.41
C GLY A 20 -10.00 -18.26 16.31
N ALA A 21 -9.37 -19.44 16.31
CA ALA A 21 -9.58 -20.47 15.27
C ALA A 21 -11.05 -20.97 15.17
N ALA A 22 -11.76 -21.07 16.28
CA ALA A 22 -13.18 -21.47 16.27
C ALA A 22 -14.07 -20.41 15.64
N GLU A 23 -13.87 -19.15 16.00
CA GLU A 23 -14.64 -18.02 15.47
C GLU A 23 -14.38 -17.80 13.98
N ILE A 24 -13.11 -17.85 13.53
CA ILE A 24 -12.82 -17.70 12.11
C ILE A 24 -13.44 -18.85 11.29
N ALA A 25 -13.47 -20.07 11.82
CA ALA A 25 -14.11 -21.20 11.14
C ALA A 25 -15.63 -21.01 11.00
N GLU A 26 -16.29 -20.36 11.96
CA GLU A 26 -17.72 -19.99 11.85
C GLU A 26 -17.94 -18.92 10.80
N LEU A 27 -17.09 -17.89 10.78
CA LEU A 27 -17.15 -16.82 9.78
C LEU A 27 -16.90 -17.35 8.37
N VAL A 28 -15.99 -18.31 8.20
CA VAL A 28 -15.76 -19.00 6.92
C VAL A 28 -17.00 -19.77 6.49
N ARG A 29 -17.63 -20.57 7.39
CA ARG A 29 -18.88 -21.27 7.08
C ARG A 29 -19.99 -20.32 6.65
N LEU A 30 -20.12 -19.18 7.34
CA LEU A 30 -21.07 -18.13 6.97
C LEU A 30 -20.80 -17.57 5.56
N ALA A 31 -19.53 -17.29 5.26
CA ALA A 31 -19.12 -16.77 3.95
C ALA A 31 -19.36 -17.82 2.85
N GLU A 32 -19.01 -19.09 3.08
CA GLU A 32 -19.24 -20.19 2.13
C GLU A 32 -20.74 -20.44 1.88
N ALA A 33 -21.57 -20.38 2.93
CA ALA A 33 -23.01 -20.47 2.78
C ALA A 33 -23.56 -19.34 1.91
N ARG A 34 -23.11 -18.09 2.16
CA ARG A 34 -23.53 -16.94 1.36
C ARG A 34 -23.09 -17.05 -0.11
N LEU A 35 -21.88 -17.58 -0.37
CA LEU A 35 -21.40 -17.83 -1.72
C LEU A 35 -22.22 -18.92 -2.44
N ALA A 36 -22.67 -19.95 -1.72
CA ALA A 36 -23.48 -21.03 -2.28
C ALA A 36 -24.90 -20.63 -2.64
N GLU A 37 -25.46 -19.59 -2.00
CA GLU A 37 -26.79 -19.05 -2.29
C GLU A 37 -26.83 -18.20 -3.57
N GLY A 38 -25.68 -17.63 -3.99
CA GLY A 38 -25.60 -16.70 -5.10
C GLY A 38 -25.38 -17.35 -6.46
N PHE A 39 -25.89 -16.71 -7.53
CA PHE A 39 -25.60 -17.10 -8.91
C PHE A 39 -24.21 -16.67 -9.35
N GLU A 40 -23.58 -15.68 -8.66
CA GLU A 40 -22.28 -15.12 -8.99
C GLU A 40 -21.31 -15.41 -7.85
N THR A 41 -20.35 -16.27 -8.11
CA THR A 41 -19.24 -16.56 -7.20
C THR A 41 -17.96 -16.51 -7.97
N TYR A 42 -17.04 -15.67 -7.50
CA TYR A 42 -15.74 -15.46 -8.11
C TYR A 42 -14.64 -15.96 -7.20
N HIS A 43 -13.60 -16.54 -7.79
CA HIS A 43 -12.37 -16.83 -7.06
C HIS A 43 -11.15 -16.68 -7.96
N TRP A 44 -10.03 -16.25 -7.37
CA TRP A 44 -8.78 -16.11 -8.11
C TRP A 44 -7.57 -16.12 -7.18
N ASN A 45 -6.46 -16.69 -7.69
CA ASN A 45 -5.20 -16.78 -6.97
C ASN A 45 -4.27 -15.64 -7.38
N ALA A 46 -4.01 -14.73 -6.44
CA ALA A 46 -3.01 -13.68 -6.58
C ALA A 46 -1.63 -14.22 -6.19
N ASN A 47 -0.60 -13.83 -6.92
CA ASN A 47 0.79 -14.01 -6.53
C ASN A 47 1.33 -12.68 -6.00
N ILE A 48 1.52 -12.58 -4.70
CA ILE A 48 2.05 -11.39 -4.02
C ILE A 48 3.44 -11.74 -3.50
N HIS A 49 4.47 -11.36 -4.24
CA HIS A 49 5.86 -11.65 -3.92
C HIS A 49 6.12 -13.16 -3.64
N GLY A 50 5.54 -14.05 -4.45
CA GLY A 50 5.67 -15.50 -4.30
C GLY A 50 4.64 -16.14 -3.33
N ILE A 51 3.94 -15.35 -2.53
CA ILE A 51 2.87 -15.82 -1.66
C ILE A 51 1.56 -15.87 -2.45
N ILE A 52 0.91 -17.03 -2.48
CA ILE A 52 -0.35 -17.23 -3.17
C ILE A 52 -1.50 -16.96 -2.21
N ILE A 53 -2.26 -15.92 -2.49
CA ILE A 53 -3.47 -15.56 -1.75
C ILE A 53 -4.69 -15.82 -2.64
N ARG A 54 -5.64 -16.60 -2.13
CA ARG A 54 -6.90 -16.84 -2.83
C ARG A 54 -7.98 -15.92 -2.31
N LEU A 55 -8.63 -15.22 -3.22
CA LEU A 55 -9.87 -14.50 -2.95
C LEU A 55 -11.06 -15.40 -3.33
N TYR A 56 -12.08 -15.42 -2.46
CA TYR A 56 -13.44 -15.86 -2.74
C TYR A 56 -14.40 -14.70 -2.51
N THR A 57 -15.24 -14.37 -3.48
CA THR A 57 -16.17 -13.24 -3.35
C THR A 57 -17.41 -13.42 -4.22
N ASN A 58 -18.52 -12.80 -3.83
CA ASN A 58 -19.73 -12.61 -4.64
C ASN A 58 -19.81 -11.17 -5.21
N SER A 59 -18.75 -10.35 -5.05
CA SER A 59 -18.68 -9.01 -5.58
C SER A 59 -17.85 -8.98 -6.87
N ALA A 60 -18.48 -8.63 -8.00
CA ALA A 60 -17.80 -8.41 -9.27
C ALA A 60 -16.76 -7.28 -9.16
N HIS A 61 -17.04 -6.24 -8.36
CA HIS A 61 -16.13 -5.14 -8.12
C HIS A 61 -14.81 -5.61 -7.48
N LEU A 62 -14.90 -6.33 -6.35
CA LEU A 62 -13.71 -6.85 -5.67
C LEU A 62 -12.92 -7.80 -6.57
N TYR A 63 -13.62 -8.67 -7.30
CA TYR A 63 -12.97 -9.59 -8.25
C TYR A 63 -12.23 -8.86 -9.37
N ASP A 64 -12.86 -7.88 -9.99
CA ASP A 64 -12.29 -7.11 -11.09
C ASP A 64 -11.03 -6.34 -10.68
N PHE A 65 -11.07 -5.70 -9.49
CA PHE A 65 -9.92 -4.99 -8.94
C PHE A 65 -8.81 -5.97 -8.53
N TRP A 66 -9.18 -7.11 -7.96
CA TRP A 66 -8.23 -8.14 -7.54
C TRP A 66 -7.42 -8.69 -8.71
N VAL A 67 -8.09 -9.07 -9.80
CA VAL A 67 -7.44 -9.61 -11.01
C VAL A 67 -6.52 -8.57 -11.68
N GLU A 68 -6.91 -7.30 -11.64
CA GLU A 68 -6.10 -6.21 -12.23
C GLU A 68 -4.88 -5.86 -11.37
N ASN A 69 -5.01 -5.87 -10.06
CA ASN A 69 -3.97 -5.36 -9.15
C ASN A 69 -2.80 -6.34 -8.99
N TRP A 70 -3.06 -7.65 -9.02
CA TRP A 70 -2.06 -8.66 -8.68
C TRP A 70 -1.49 -9.40 -9.89
N PHE A 71 -0.29 -9.94 -9.72
CA PHE A 71 0.23 -10.94 -10.65
C PHE A 71 -0.55 -12.25 -10.51
N PRO A 72 -0.82 -12.96 -11.63
CA PRO A 72 -1.48 -14.25 -11.56
C PRO A 72 -0.57 -15.31 -10.93
N ALA A 73 -1.14 -16.19 -10.12
CA ALA A 73 -0.45 -17.42 -9.74
C ALA A 73 -0.32 -18.38 -10.93
N PRO A 74 0.70 -19.24 -10.96
CA PRO A 74 0.85 -20.25 -12.01
C PRO A 74 -0.41 -21.13 -12.12
N ARG A 75 -0.93 -21.30 -13.34
CA ARG A 75 -2.15 -22.09 -13.59
C ARG A 75 -1.91 -23.60 -13.58
N THR A 76 -0.66 -24.03 -13.55
CA THR A 76 -0.28 -25.42 -13.84
C THR A 76 -0.57 -26.45 -12.75
N HIS A 77 -1.04 -26.00 -11.59
CA HIS A 77 -1.32 -26.93 -10.48
C HIS A 77 -2.48 -26.46 -9.61
N THR A 78 -3.14 -27.40 -8.97
CA THR A 78 -3.93 -27.21 -7.76
C THR A 78 -3.03 -26.67 -6.65
N VAL A 79 -2.62 -25.42 -6.77
CA VAL A 79 -1.79 -24.77 -5.76
C VAL A 79 -2.68 -24.54 -4.54
N LEU A 80 -2.35 -25.15 -3.43
CA LEU A 80 -2.91 -24.77 -2.15
C LEU A 80 -2.45 -23.34 -1.86
N PRO A 81 -3.37 -22.40 -1.61
CA PRO A 81 -2.99 -21.05 -1.29
C PRO A 81 -2.26 -21.00 0.05
N HIS A 82 -1.33 -20.06 0.21
CA HIS A 82 -0.68 -19.78 1.48
C HIS A 82 -1.61 -19.05 2.46
N GLY A 83 -2.62 -18.35 1.93
CA GLY A 83 -3.66 -17.71 2.70
C GLY A 83 -4.92 -17.51 1.88
N VAL A 84 -6.02 -17.26 2.55
CA VAL A 84 -7.35 -17.15 1.94
C VAL A 84 -8.04 -15.87 2.43
N ILE A 85 -8.71 -15.19 1.50
CA ILE A 85 -9.60 -14.07 1.80
C ILE A 85 -11.00 -14.43 1.29
N TYR A 86 -11.96 -14.44 2.19
CA TYR A 86 -13.38 -14.43 1.87
C TYR A 86 -13.89 -12.99 1.95
N ALA A 87 -14.56 -12.51 0.92
CA ALA A 87 -15.15 -11.17 0.92
C ALA A 87 -16.57 -11.26 0.36
N VAL A 88 -17.57 -11.23 1.23
CA VAL A 88 -18.97 -11.50 0.88
C VAL A 88 -19.88 -10.37 1.30
N CYS A 89 -20.83 -10.05 0.42
CA CYS A 89 -21.85 -9.04 0.62
C CYS A 89 -23.25 -9.66 0.65
N GLY A 90 -24.20 -8.93 1.28
CA GLY A 90 -25.59 -9.37 1.43
C GLY A 90 -25.76 -10.42 2.53
N VAL A 91 -24.94 -10.40 3.56
CA VAL A 91 -25.12 -11.23 4.77
C VAL A 91 -26.08 -10.49 5.69
N GLU A 92 -27.31 -11.00 5.80
CA GLU A 92 -28.37 -10.37 6.59
C GLU A 92 -28.02 -10.30 8.09
N GLY A 93 -28.40 -9.19 8.73
CA GLY A 93 -28.21 -9.00 10.17
C GLY A 93 -26.75 -8.84 10.61
N ARG A 94 -25.82 -8.58 9.66
CA ARG A 94 -24.41 -8.33 9.97
C ARG A 94 -23.99 -6.94 9.48
N GLU A 95 -23.33 -6.21 10.37
CA GLU A 95 -22.68 -4.95 10.02
C GLU A 95 -21.40 -5.17 9.22
N PRO A 96 -20.96 -4.19 8.42
CA PRO A 96 -19.69 -4.25 7.71
C PRO A 96 -18.51 -4.46 8.65
N HIS A 97 -17.81 -5.57 8.48
CA HIS A 97 -16.71 -5.94 9.38
C HIS A 97 -15.65 -6.80 8.68
N ALA A 98 -14.40 -6.70 9.15
CA ALA A 98 -13.27 -7.50 8.67
C ALA A 98 -12.61 -8.26 9.82
N TYR A 99 -12.31 -9.54 9.59
CA TYR A 99 -11.75 -10.46 10.59
C TYR A 99 -10.49 -11.14 10.06
N TYR A 100 -9.48 -11.34 10.92
CA TYR A 100 -8.27 -12.06 10.58
C TYR A 100 -7.87 -13.05 11.67
N ASN A 101 -7.48 -14.25 11.23
CA ASN A 101 -6.80 -15.23 12.08
C ASN A 101 -5.42 -15.54 11.50
N HIS A 102 -4.37 -15.29 12.29
CA HIS A 102 -2.99 -15.41 11.83
C HIS A 102 -2.51 -16.87 11.77
N GLU A 103 -3.09 -17.79 12.54
CA GLU A 103 -2.71 -19.21 12.52
C GLU A 103 -3.14 -19.88 11.23
N THR A 104 -4.39 -19.65 10.82
CA THR A 104 -4.96 -20.22 9.59
C THR A 104 -4.67 -19.38 8.36
N LYS A 105 -4.06 -18.18 8.50
CA LYS A 105 -3.83 -17.20 7.42
C LYS A 105 -5.12 -16.90 6.64
N THR A 106 -6.21 -16.72 7.38
CA THR A 106 -7.55 -16.50 6.82
C THR A 106 -8.08 -15.12 7.20
N ALA A 107 -8.56 -14.38 6.22
CA ALA A 107 -9.31 -13.14 6.39
C ALA A 107 -10.75 -13.32 5.91
N VAL A 108 -11.71 -12.70 6.62
CA VAL A 108 -13.13 -12.71 6.24
C VAL A 108 -13.65 -11.28 6.29
N PHE A 109 -14.17 -10.80 5.18
CA PHE A 109 -14.84 -9.52 5.03
C PHE A 109 -16.33 -9.75 4.86
N ILE A 110 -17.13 -9.15 5.70
CA ILE A 110 -18.58 -9.22 5.68
C ILE A 110 -19.15 -7.84 5.32
N ASN A 111 -20.02 -7.79 4.31
CA ASN A 111 -20.77 -6.60 3.91
C ASN A 111 -19.92 -5.36 3.63
N THR A 112 -18.70 -5.54 3.12
CA THR A 112 -17.84 -4.43 2.68
C THR A 112 -17.18 -4.77 1.36
N GLU A 113 -17.29 -3.83 0.41
CA GLU A 113 -16.69 -3.91 -0.92
C GLU A 113 -15.57 -2.90 -1.13
N TYR A 114 -15.13 -2.22 -0.06
CA TYR A 114 -14.02 -1.27 -0.18
C TYR A 114 -12.72 -2.00 -0.49
N TYR A 115 -12.33 -1.97 -1.77
CA TYR A 115 -11.16 -2.69 -2.26
C TYR A 115 -9.86 -2.30 -1.54
N GLY A 116 -9.70 -1.03 -1.16
CA GLY A 116 -8.51 -0.56 -0.45
C GLY A 116 -8.24 -1.27 0.87
N GLN A 117 -9.28 -1.73 1.58
CA GLN A 117 -9.10 -2.54 2.79
C GLN A 117 -8.75 -3.99 2.43
N CYS A 118 -9.44 -4.59 1.48
CA CYS A 118 -9.16 -5.94 1.01
C CYS A 118 -7.71 -6.06 0.47
N LYS A 119 -7.30 -5.10 -0.37
CA LYS A 119 -5.91 -4.97 -0.87
C LYS A 119 -4.90 -4.88 0.26
N SER A 120 -5.11 -3.97 1.21
CA SER A 120 -4.20 -3.77 2.33
C SER A 120 -4.04 -5.04 3.19
N TRP A 121 -5.12 -5.79 3.34
CA TRP A 121 -5.08 -7.04 4.10
C TRP A 121 -4.43 -8.19 3.33
N ALA A 122 -4.55 -8.21 2.01
CA ALA A 122 -3.78 -9.15 1.19
C ALA A 122 -2.27 -8.92 1.33
N LEU A 123 -1.84 -7.65 1.32
CA LEU A 123 -0.45 -7.27 1.58
C LEU A 123 -0.01 -7.60 3.00
N GLY A 124 -0.86 -7.30 3.99
CA GLY A 124 -0.58 -7.61 5.41
C GLY A 124 -0.51 -9.12 5.69
N LEU A 125 -1.36 -9.93 5.04
CA LEU A 125 -1.32 -11.38 5.13
C LEU A 125 -0.05 -11.94 4.47
N SER A 126 0.29 -11.43 3.30
CA SER A 126 1.56 -11.79 2.64
C SER A 126 2.77 -11.39 3.48
N ALA A 127 2.75 -10.20 4.10
CA ALA A 127 3.79 -9.73 5.02
C ALA A 127 3.92 -10.64 6.25
N ASP A 128 2.80 -11.07 6.84
CA ASP A 128 2.81 -12.00 7.99
C ASP A 128 3.56 -13.31 7.66
N ILE A 129 3.37 -13.84 6.47
CA ILE A 129 4.07 -15.05 6.01
C ILE A 129 5.54 -14.74 5.68
N LEU A 130 5.78 -13.69 4.91
CA LEU A 130 7.11 -13.32 4.40
C LEU A 130 8.07 -12.95 5.54
N GLU A 131 7.60 -12.20 6.53
CA GLU A 131 8.41 -11.81 7.68
C GLU A 131 8.75 -12.98 8.59
N THR A 132 7.82 -13.92 8.78
CA THR A 132 8.02 -15.06 9.69
C THR A 132 8.75 -16.24 9.09
N GLN A 133 8.61 -16.47 7.77
CA GLN A 133 9.11 -17.69 7.12
C GLN A 133 10.24 -17.42 6.12
N HIS A 134 10.34 -16.20 5.57
CA HIS A 134 11.23 -15.90 4.46
C HIS A 134 12.21 -14.77 4.74
N ASN A 135 12.17 -14.16 5.91
CA ASN A 135 13.02 -13.03 6.29
C ASN A 135 12.93 -11.87 5.28
N VAL A 136 11.71 -11.58 4.81
CA VAL A 136 11.40 -10.47 3.90
C VAL A 136 10.63 -9.42 4.69
N HIS A 137 11.16 -8.20 4.71
CA HIS A 137 10.56 -7.07 5.42
C HIS A 137 9.58 -6.33 4.53
N SER A 138 8.43 -5.93 5.07
CA SER A 138 7.43 -5.12 4.37
C SER A 138 7.44 -3.67 4.87
N ILE A 139 7.28 -2.74 3.94
CA ILE A 139 7.15 -1.30 4.25
C ILE A 139 5.94 -0.73 3.50
N HIS A 140 5.02 -0.08 4.23
CA HIS A 140 4.03 0.81 3.63
C HIS A 140 4.72 2.12 3.27
N GLY A 141 5.14 2.23 2.02
CA GLY A 141 5.87 3.36 1.49
C GLY A 141 5.92 3.31 -0.03
N ALA A 142 6.19 4.44 -0.65
CA ALA A 142 6.45 4.50 -2.08
C ALA A 142 7.95 4.36 -2.36
N CYS A 143 8.30 3.89 -3.55
CA CYS A 143 9.69 3.77 -3.95
C CYS A 143 9.88 4.30 -5.38
N ALA A 144 10.80 5.25 -5.52
CA ALA A 144 11.28 5.73 -6.80
C ALA A 144 12.75 5.36 -7.00
N VAL A 145 13.21 5.42 -8.24
CA VAL A 145 14.60 5.18 -8.61
C VAL A 145 15.11 6.39 -9.38
N VAL A 146 16.24 6.95 -8.95
CA VAL A 146 16.91 8.05 -9.64
C VAL A 146 18.37 7.68 -9.83
N LYS A 147 18.88 7.76 -11.06
CA LYS A 147 20.25 7.32 -11.41
C LYS A 147 20.59 5.90 -10.94
N GLY A 148 19.63 4.98 -11.01
CA GLY A 148 19.80 3.58 -10.56
C GLY A 148 19.81 3.38 -9.05
N LYS A 149 19.58 4.42 -8.23
CA LYS A 149 19.50 4.35 -6.76
C LYS A 149 18.04 4.39 -6.30
N GLY A 150 17.60 3.38 -5.55
CA GLY A 150 16.27 3.35 -4.95
C GLY A 150 16.15 4.29 -3.76
N VAL A 151 15.06 5.04 -3.72
CA VAL A 151 14.65 5.86 -2.58
C VAL A 151 13.26 5.44 -2.11
N VAL A 152 13.15 5.09 -0.84
CA VAL A 152 11.87 4.78 -0.20
C VAL A 152 11.34 6.02 0.50
N ILE A 153 10.08 6.36 0.23
CA ILE A 153 9.39 7.49 0.88
C ILE A 153 8.31 6.91 1.79
N ILE A 154 8.48 7.10 3.08
CA ILE A 154 7.53 6.68 4.13
C ILE A 154 6.86 7.93 4.67
N ALA A 155 5.53 7.93 4.69
CA ALA A 155 4.81 9.13 5.07
C ALA A 155 3.39 8.85 5.53
N PRO A 156 2.85 9.60 6.48
CA PRO A 156 1.43 9.64 6.77
C PRO A 156 0.63 10.09 5.54
N THR A 157 -0.66 9.74 5.53
CA THR A 157 -1.56 10.18 4.47
C THR A 157 -1.59 11.71 4.38
N GLY A 158 -1.45 12.26 3.17
CA GLY A 158 -1.54 13.70 2.90
C GLY A 158 -0.25 14.50 3.09
N THR A 159 0.87 13.88 3.47
CA THR A 159 2.16 14.59 3.61
C THR A 159 2.96 14.69 2.30
N GLY A 160 2.45 14.10 1.19
CA GLY A 160 3.06 14.26 -0.12
C GLY A 160 3.81 13.02 -0.65
N LYS A 161 3.61 11.82 -0.07
CA LYS A 161 4.25 10.58 -0.53
C LYS A 161 4.14 10.41 -2.05
N SER A 162 2.93 10.26 -2.57
CA SER A 162 2.72 10.07 -4.02
C SER A 162 3.17 11.28 -4.84
N THR A 163 2.93 12.51 -4.37
CA THR A 163 3.38 13.73 -5.05
C THR A 163 4.88 13.73 -5.29
N HIS A 164 5.69 13.38 -4.30
CA HIS A 164 7.14 13.35 -4.44
C HIS A 164 7.62 12.16 -5.27
N THR A 165 7.03 10.98 -5.07
CA THR A 165 7.39 9.79 -5.84
C THR A 165 7.14 9.98 -7.34
N TRP A 166 5.97 10.49 -7.69
CA TRP A 166 5.60 10.75 -9.09
C TRP A 166 6.41 11.93 -9.68
N GLY A 167 6.70 12.95 -8.88
CA GLY A 167 7.59 14.04 -9.32
C GLY A 167 9.01 13.55 -9.60
N LEU A 168 9.54 12.60 -8.84
CA LEU A 168 10.84 11.97 -9.12
C LEU A 168 10.80 11.14 -10.40
N MET A 169 9.70 10.41 -10.67
CA MET A 169 9.52 9.63 -11.89
C MET A 169 9.57 10.51 -13.15
N GLN A 170 9.08 11.75 -13.07
CA GLN A 170 9.09 12.69 -14.20
C GLN A 170 10.50 13.17 -14.59
N LEU A 171 11.50 13.00 -13.73
CA LEU A 171 12.89 13.32 -14.08
C LEU A 171 13.37 12.44 -15.25
N PRO A 172 14.28 12.93 -16.11
CA PRO A 172 14.82 12.14 -17.23
C PRO A 172 15.41 10.80 -16.79
N ASP A 173 16.11 10.80 -15.65
CA ASP A 173 16.75 9.65 -15.00
C ASP A 173 15.91 9.02 -13.89
N GLY A 174 14.65 9.46 -13.76
CA GLY A 174 13.70 8.98 -12.77
C GLY A 174 12.84 7.83 -13.26
N LYS A 175 12.57 6.87 -12.35
CA LYS A 175 11.66 5.74 -12.55
C LYS A 175 10.83 5.52 -11.31
N ILE A 176 9.68 4.88 -11.45
CA ILE A 176 8.86 4.43 -10.32
C ILE A 176 9.02 2.93 -10.11
N HIS A 177 9.08 2.52 -8.85
CA HIS A 177 9.10 1.12 -8.45
C HIS A 177 7.77 0.70 -7.82
N SER A 178 7.28 1.48 -6.85
CA SER A 178 6.01 1.24 -6.16
C SER A 178 5.44 2.55 -5.64
N ASP A 179 4.12 2.69 -5.63
CA ASP A 179 3.43 3.87 -5.08
C ASP A 179 3.02 3.71 -3.61
N ASP A 180 2.87 2.48 -3.12
CA ASP A 180 2.23 2.26 -1.81
C ASP A 180 2.91 1.21 -0.91
N TRP A 181 3.42 0.12 -1.47
CA TRP A 181 3.94 -0.99 -0.69
C TRP A 181 5.15 -1.65 -1.33
N ILE A 182 6.16 -1.98 -0.54
CA ILE A 182 7.36 -2.67 -0.99
C ILE A 182 7.72 -3.83 -0.06
N PHE A 183 8.34 -4.87 -0.64
CA PHE A 183 9.00 -5.93 0.10
C PHE A 183 10.51 -5.81 -0.04
N LEU A 184 11.24 -5.90 1.07
CA LEU A 184 12.68 -5.78 1.12
C LEU A 184 13.33 -7.13 1.47
N GLN A 185 14.27 -7.55 0.64
CA GLN A 185 15.17 -8.65 0.91
C GLN A 185 16.58 -8.12 1.13
N TYR A 186 17.29 -8.75 2.06
CA TYR A 186 18.66 -8.37 2.35
C TYR A 186 19.62 -9.40 1.74
N LYS A 187 20.41 -8.98 0.73
CA LYS A 187 21.37 -9.83 0.04
C LYS A 187 22.74 -9.17 0.00
N LYS A 188 23.76 -9.85 0.55
CA LYS A 188 25.14 -9.32 0.57
C LYS A 188 25.26 -7.92 1.18
N GLY A 189 24.52 -7.64 2.23
CA GLY A 189 24.51 -6.35 2.90
C GLY A 189 23.74 -5.24 2.18
N LEU A 190 22.99 -5.55 1.11
CA LEU A 190 22.17 -4.60 0.38
C LEU A 190 20.69 -4.87 0.61
N ALA A 191 19.91 -3.80 0.81
CA ALA A 191 18.46 -3.86 0.85
C ALA A 191 17.91 -3.78 -0.58
N MET A 192 17.31 -4.89 -1.04
CA MET A 192 16.71 -4.98 -2.37
C MET A 192 15.19 -4.90 -2.25
N ALA A 193 14.59 -3.91 -2.88
CA ALA A 193 13.15 -3.76 -3.00
C ALA A 193 12.66 -4.55 -4.22
N ASP A 194 11.61 -5.35 -4.01
CA ASP A 194 10.87 -6.06 -5.04
C ASP A 194 9.40 -5.58 -5.05
N ILE A 195 8.79 -5.51 -6.23
CA ILE A 195 7.40 -5.08 -6.38
C ILE A 195 6.44 -6.05 -5.68
N SER A 196 5.34 -5.48 -5.19
CA SER A 196 4.23 -6.22 -4.59
C SER A 196 3.00 -6.28 -5.48
N GLU A 197 2.80 -5.27 -6.32
CA GLU A 197 1.59 -5.02 -7.11
C GLU A 197 1.94 -4.94 -8.60
N ARG A 198 1.09 -5.53 -9.43
CA ARG A 198 1.21 -5.42 -10.90
C ARG A 198 0.75 -4.06 -11.40
N LYS A 199 -0.34 -3.54 -10.83
CA LYS A 199 -0.89 -2.22 -11.14
C LYS A 199 -1.09 -1.43 -9.86
N PHE A 200 -1.06 -0.10 -9.96
CA PHE A 200 -1.17 0.78 -8.81
C PHE A 200 -2.63 1.11 -8.51
N TYR A 201 -2.99 1.02 -7.25
CA TYR A 201 -4.27 1.47 -6.74
C TYR A 201 -4.12 2.88 -6.19
N ILE A 202 -4.44 3.87 -7.03
CA ILE A 202 -4.16 5.28 -6.75
C ILE A 202 -5.42 6.08 -6.42
N ARG A 203 -5.22 7.21 -5.75
CA ARG A 203 -6.27 8.22 -5.57
C ARG A 203 -6.48 8.97 -6.89
N THR A 204 -7.74 9.15 -7.28
CA THR A 204 -8.06 9.84 -8.53
C THR A 204 -7.84 11.34 -8.44
N ASP A 205 -7.90 11.95 -7.23
CA ASP A 205 -7.62 13.36 -7.00
C ASP A 205 -6.14 13.75 -7.21
N MET A 206 -5.26 12.79 -7.48
CA MET A 206 -3.91 13.06 -7.99
C MET A 206 -3.91 13.86 -9.30
N THR A 207 -5.01 13.84 -10.05
CA THR A 207 -5.21 14.69 -11.24
C THR A 207 -5.08 16.19 -10.94
N ARG A 208 -5.28 16.62 -9.69
CA ARG A 208 -5.04 18.01 -9.28
C ARG A 208 -3.56 18.39 -9.36
N SER A 209 -2.68 17.46 -8.99
CA SER A 209 -1.22 17.67 -9.03
C SER A 209 -0.57 17.23 -10.34
N PHE A 210 -1.21 16.29 -11.03
CA PHE A 210 -0.75 15.68 -12.28
C PHE A 210 -1.92 15.60 -13.28
N PRO A 211 -2.26 16.71 -13.97
CA PRO A 211 -3.41 16.76 -14.89
C PRO A 211 -3.33 15.71 -16.03
N ASP A 212 -2.14 15.36 -16.47
CA ASP A 212 -1.90 14.35 -17.51
C ASP A 212 -2.36 12.94 -17.11
N LEU A 213 -2.71 12.71 -15.85
CA LEU A 213 -3.34 11.45 -15.42
C LEU A 213 -4.80 11.32 -15.85
N ALA A 214 -5.53 12.41 -16.01
CA ALA A 214 -6.96 12.36 -16.32
C ALA A 214 -7.29 11.50 -17.54
N PRO A 215 -6.63 11.66 -18.70
CA PRO A 215 -6.87 10.78 -19.86
C PRO A 215 -6.55 9.31 -19.62
N LEU A 216 -5.60 9.02 -18.73
CA LEU A 216 -5.26 7.64 -18.35
C LEU A 216 -6.33 7.04 -17.45
N LEU A 217 -6.86 7.81 -16.50
CA LEU A 217 -7.92 7.38 -15.60
C LEU A 217 -9.23 7.04 -16.33
N GLU A 218 -9.52 7.69 -17.46
CA GLU A 218 -10.66 7.34 -18.31
C GLU A 218 -10.60 5.91 -18.85
N ARG A 219 -9.44 5.29 -18.86
CA ARG A 219 -9.19 3.92 -19.31
C ARG A 219 -9.10 2.91 -18.17
N CYS A 220 -9.09 3.38 -16.94
CA CYS A 220 -8.94 2.54 -15.75
C CYS A 220 -10.28 1.99 -15.26
N LYS A 221 -10.21 0.90 -14.47
CA LYS A 221 -11.28 0.55 -13.55
C LYS A 221 -11.20 1.49 -12.36
N CYS A 222 -12.34 2.09 -12.03
CA CYS A 222 -12.46 3.08 -10.95
C CYS A 222 -13.48 2.62 -9.90
N GLU A 223 -13.33 3.12 -8.68
CA GLU A 223 -14.37 3.05 -7.65
C GLU A 223 -14.67 4.44 -7.09
N ASN A 224 -15.95 4.69 -6.85
CA ASN A 224 -16.47 5.90 -6.20
C ASN A 224 -16.10 7.22 -6.91
N VAL A 225 -15.95 7.21 -8.23
CA VAL A 225 -15.82 8.43 -9.04
C VAL A 225 -17.20 8.96 -9.35
N GLU A 226 -17.54 10.17 -8.89
CA GLU A 226 -18.83 10.81 -9.06
C GLU A 226 -18.80 11.76 -10.27
N ASP A 227 -19.86 11.77 -11.08
CA ASP A 227 -20.09 12.68 -12.22
C ASP A 227 -18.88 12.86 -13.17
N ASN A 228 -18.05 11.83 -13.32
CA ASN A 228 -16.77 11.87 -14.04
C ASN A 228 -15.76 12.90 -13.50
N ASP A 229 -15.97 13.45 -12.32
CA ASP A 229 -14.99 14.28 -11.62
C ASP A 229 -14.05 13.41 -10.77
N PHE A 230 -12.85 13.21 -11.26
CA PHE A 230 -11.82 12.45 -10.55
C PHE A 230 -11.40 13.06 -9.20
N ALA A 231 -11.71 14.32 -8.98
CA ALA A 231 -11.32 15.04 -7.78
C ALA A 231 -12.47 15.26 -6.79
N ALA A 232 -13.71 14.88 -7.15
CA ALA A 232 -14.90 15.18 -6.34
C ALA A 232 -14.90 14.52 -4.97
N PHE A 233 -14.43 13.27 -4.88
CA PHE A 233 -14.47 12.48 -3.66
C PHE A 233 -13.09 11.98 -3.22
N ALA A 234 -12.73 12.22 -1.96
CA ALA A 234 -11.39 11.90 -1.43
C ALA A 234 -11.05 10.40 -1.44
N ASN A 235 -12.05 9.52 -1.41
CA ASN A 235 -11.88 8.07 -1.47
C ASN A 235 -12.13 7.46 -2.85
N SER A 236 -12.25 8.27 -3.89
CA SER A 236 -12.24 7.76 -5.26
C SER A 236 -10.88 7.17 -5.62
N ARG A 237 -10.88 6.02 -6.24
CA ARG A 237 -9.67 5.25 -6.60
C ARG A 237 -9.73 4.74 -8.02
N ALA A 238 -8.57 4.42 -8.56
CA ALA A 238 -8.41 3.77 -9.85
C ALA A 238 -7.28 2.74 -9.81
N ILE A 239 -7.41 1.67 -10.59
CA ILE A 239 -6.32 0.73 -10.87
C ILE A 239 -5.60 1.21 -12.13
N LEU A 240 -4.40 1.76 -11.97
CA LEU A 240 -3.59 2.34 -13.02
C LEU A 240 -2.38 1.45 -13.36
N ASP A 241 -2.19 1.20 -14.64
CA ASP A 241 -0.99 0.57 -15.14
C ASP A 241 0.17 1.57 -15.14
N PRO A 242 1.24 1.35 -14.36
CA PRO A 242 2.33 2.30 -14.25
C PRO A 242 3.06 2.54 -15.59
N GLU A 243 3.06 1.57 -16.50
CA GLU A 243 3.68 1.71 -17.82
C GLU A 243 2.96 2.72 -18.72
N TRP A 244 1.68 3.02 -18.46
CA TRP A 244 0.96 4.03 -19.23
C TRP A 244 1.45 5.46 -18.99
N ILE A 245 2.18 5.71 -17.91
CA ILE A 245 2.60 7.06 -17.51
C ILE A 245 3.82 7.52 -18.31
N GLY A 246 4.73 6.64 -18.63
CA GLY A 246 5.97 7.03 -19.32
C GLY A 246 6.62 5.90 -20.10
N GLY A 247 5.86 4.80 -20.28
CA GLY A 247 6.33 3.59 -20.93
C GLY A 247 7.10 2.65 -19.99
N PRO A 248 7.49 1.47 -20.47
CA PRO A 248 8.13 0.44 -19.68
C PRO A 248 9.48 0.89 -19.09
N ASP A 249 10.15 1.84 -19.74
CA ASP A 249 11.43 2.38 -19.25
C ASP A 249 11.29 3.22 -17.97
N LYS A 250 10.10 3.66 -17.63
CA LYS A 250 9.80 4.43 -16.41
C LYS A 250 9.38 3.57 -15.22
N PHE A 251 9.21 2.27 -15.42
CA PHE A 251 8.87 1.32 -14.37
C PHE A 251 10.03 0.36 -14.11
N VAL A 252 10.25 -0.02 -12.86
CA VAL A 252 11.30 -0.95 -12.47
C VAL A 252 10.82 -1.91 -11.38
N GLU A 253 10.94 -3.20 -11.66
CA GLU A 253 10.43 -4.26 -10.77
C GLU A 253 11.33 -4.49 -9.54
N ARG A 254 12.62 -4.19 -9.66
CA ARG A 254 13.60 -4.41 -8.59
C ARG A 254 14.61 -3.29 -8.51
N THR A 255 14.95 -2.87 -7.29
CA THR A 255 15.96 -1.85 -7.07
C THR A 255 16.70 -2.05 -5.75
N VAL A 256 17.92 -1.49 -5.64
CA VAL A 256 18.66 -1.41 -4.38
C VAL A 256 18.30 -0.11 -3.69
N VAL A 257 17.79 -0.19 -2.48
CA VAL A 257 17.46 0.98 -1.65
C VAL A 257 18.74 1.59 -1.11
N LYS A 258 18.95 2.87 -1.38
CA LYS A 258 20.10 3.68 -0.92
C LYS A 258 19.71 4.79 0.03
N SER A 259 18.46 5.23 -0.01
CA SER A 259 17.96 6.29 0.86
C SER A 259 16.53 5.98 1.32
N VAL A 260 16.23 6.37 2.54
CA VAL A 260 14.88 6.38 3.10
C VAL A 260 14.55 7.80 3.50
N ILE A 261 13.41 8.28 3.04
CA ILE A 261 12.90 9.62 3.34
C ILE A 261 11.62 9.45 4.15
N LEU A 262 11.62 9.98 5.36
CA LEU A 262 10.43 10.12 6.18
C LEU A 262 9.86 11.51 5.91
N LEU A 263 8.55 11.62 5.61
CA LEU A 263 7.91 12.92 5.45
C LEU A 263 7.11 13.27 6.69
N ARG A 264 7.22 14.50 7.12
CA ARG A 264 6.35 15.14 8.10
C ARG A 264 5.84 16.47 7.57
N ARG A 265 4.87 17.05 8.27
CA ARG A 265 4.33 18.35 7.89
C ARG A 265 3.95 19.13 9.13
N ASP A 266 4.81 20.05 9.56
CA ASP A 266 4.59 20.94 10.71
C ASP A 266 5.15 22.35 10.42
N LYS A 267 4.91 23.29 11.37
CA LYS A 267 5.31 24.69 11.22
C LYS A 267 6.70 25.02 11.80
N GLU A 268 7.24 24.13 12.63
CA GLU A 268 8.35 24.47 13.52
C GLU A 268 9.62 23.70 13.20
N SER A 269 9.46 22.47 12.72
CA SER A 269 10.60 21.59 12.48
C SER A 269 11.43 22.02 11.27
N PRO A 270 12.75 21.76 11.28
CA PRO A 270 13.63 22.03 10.14
C PRO A 270 13.14 21.34 8.86
N ALA A 271 13.44 21.95 7.71
CA ALA A 271 13.10 21.39 6.40
C ALA A 271 13.71 19.99 6.19
N GLU A 272 14.89 19.72 6.77
CA GLU A 272 15.58 18.43 6.68
C GLU A 272 16.39 18.16 7.94
N VAL A 273 16.34 16.87 8.37
CA VAL A 273 17.27 16.32 9.36
C VAL A 273 17.75 14.96 8.87
N LYS A 274 19.06 14.75 8.83
CA LYS A 274 19.63 13.40 8.67
C LYS A 274 19.54 12.67 9.99
N LEU A 275 19.00 11.47 9.96
CA LEU A 275 18.75 10.67 11.18
C LEU A 275 19.82 9.59 11.37
N ALA A 276 20.19 9.35 12.62
CA ALA A 276 20.85 8.12 13.03
C ALA A 276 19.85 6.95 12.97
N SER A 277 20.36 5.72 12.88
CA SER A 277 19.49 4.53 12.72
C SER A 277 18.46 4.39 13.84
N GLU A 278 18.88 4.56 15.09
CA GLU A 278 17.99 4.38 16.25
C GLU A 278 16.94 5.51 16.32
N ASP A 279 17.31 6.75 16.00
CA ASP A 279 16.35 7.87 15.92
C ASP A 279 15.29 7.61 14.85
N ALA A 280 15.70 7.10 13.67
CA ALA A 280 14.78 6.73 12.60
C ALA A 280 13.82 5.61 13.02
N ILE A 281 14.32 4.60 13.73
CA ILE A 281 13.52 3.47 14.24
C ILE A 281 12.52 3.96 15.28
N GLU A 282 12.93 4.83 16.19
CA GLU A 282 12.05 5.43 17.20
C GLU A 282 10.90 6.19 16.54
N ILE A 283 11.20 7.02 15.55
CA ILE A 283 10.16 7.75 14.79
C ILE A 283 9.20 6.79 14.10
N LEU A 284 9.73 5.75 13.45
CA LEU A 284 8.92 4.78 12.70
C LEU A 284 8.00 3.96 13.61
N GLU A 285 8.47 3.57 14.79
CA GLU A 285 7.71 2.74 15.74
C GLU A 285 6.73 3.56 16.58
N GLU A 286 7.14 4.73 17.06
CA GLU A 286 6.37 5.54 17.99
C GLU A 286 5.47 6.58 17.28
N GLY A 287 5.74 6.90 16.03
CA GLY A 287 4.97 7.90 15.29
C GLY A 287 5.09 9.33 15.84
N ARG A 288 6.13 9.64 16.64
CA ARG A 288 6.26 10.90 17.41
C ARG A 288 6.20 12.17 16.56
N TYR A 289 6.56 12.09 15.30
CA TYR A 289 6.64 13.26 14.41
C TYR A 289 5.59 13.17 13.30
N GLN A 290 4.57 12.38 13.53
CA GLN A 290 3.51 12.17 12.58
C GLN A 290 2.49 13.28 12.67
N ILE A 291 2.18 13.87 11.54
CA ILE A 291 1.14 14.87 11.39
C ILE A 291 0.10 14.32 10.45
N LEU A 292 -1.14 14.26 10.91
CA LEU A 292 -2.26 13.97 10.04
C LEU A 292 -2.46 15.16 9.11
N ALA A 293 -2.04 14.99 7.87
CA ALA A 293 -2.41 15.89 6.79
C ALA A 293 -3.35 15.13 5.85
N GLY A 294 -4.53 14.74 6.33
CA GLY A 294 -5.63 14.28 5.47
C GLY A 294 -6.18 15.42 4.64
N ALA A 295 -7.06 15.15 3.68
CA ALA A 295 -7.80 16.17 2.98
C ALA A 295 -8.60 17.00 4.02
N GLY A 296 -8.22 18.27 4.20
CA GLY A 296 -8.82 19.17 5.19
C GLY A 296 -8.12 19.23 6.55
N ALA A 297 -7.05 18.45 6.80
CA ALA A 297 -6.28 18.60 8.03
C ALA A 297 -5.44 19.89 8.00
N ASN A 298 -5.37 20.58 9.14
CA ASN A 298 -4.52 21.75 9.30
C ASN A 298 -3.06 21.33 9.50
N ILE A 299 -2.11 22.15 9.07
CA ILE A 299 -0.71 21.96 9.39
C ILE A 299 -0.54 22.10 10.91
N GLY A 300 -0.06 21.04 11.56
CA GLY A 300 0.10 20.98 13.02
C GLY A 300 -0.87 20.06 13.75
N ASP A 301 -1.82 19.44 13.04
CA ASP A 301 -2.64 18.38 13.62
C ASP A 301 -1.78 17.10 13.77
N PHE A 302 -1.71 16.59 14.99
CA PHE A 302 -0.86 15.45 15.33
C PHE A 302 -1.64 14.15 15.38
N SER A 303 -1.01 13.07 14.87
CA SER A 303 -1.45 11.70 15.06
C SER A 303 -0.29 10.84 15.59
N TYR A 304 -0.59 9.89 16.43
CA TYR A 304 0.37 8.92 16.99
C TYR A 304 0.23 7.54 16.36
N GLU A 305 -0.18 7.47 15.11
CA GLU A 305 -0.24 6.19 14.39
C GLU A 305 1.18 5.73 13.95
N PRO A 306 1.41 4.42 13.83
CA PRO A 306 2.68 3.89 13.32
C PRO A 306 3.03 4.46 11.95
N PHE A 307 4.24 4.99 11.83
CA PHE A 307 4.66 5.75 10.65
C PHE A 307 4.89 4.85 9.42
N TYR A 308 5.40 3.63 9.62
CA TYR A 308 5.92 2.79 8.56
C TYR A 308 4.95 1.74 8.03
N ASN A 309 4.03 1.22 8.85
CA ASN A 309 3.13 0.15 8.43
C ASN A 309 1.84 0.07 9.25
N PRO A 310 0.89 1.02 9.05
CA PRO A 310 -0.35 1.07 9.80
C PRO A 310 -1.31 -0.09 9.48
N TYR A 311 -1.02 -0.86 8.44
CA TYR A 311 -1.91 -1.93 7.94
C TYR A 311 -1.43 -3.34 8.27
N LEU A 312 -0.37 -3.50 9.06
CA LEU A 312 0.05 -4.80 9.54
C LEU A 312 -1.10 -5.52 10.25
N LEU A 313 -1.31 -6.76 9.87
CA LEU A 313 -2.28 -7.62 10.54
C LEU A 313 -1.73 -8.12 11.87
N ILE A 314 -0.44 -8.43 11.92
CA ILE A 314 0.27 -8.84 13.14
C ILE A 314 1.47 -7.92 13.36
N LYS A 315 1.54 -7.33 14.54
CA LYS A 315 2.64 -6.47 14.94
C LYS A 315 3.76 -7.28 15.60
N ARG A 316 5.00 -7.14 15.09
CA ARG A 316 6.21 -7.82 15.61
C ARG A 316 7.31 -6.79 15.78
N VAL A 317 7.20 -5.99 16.82
CA VAL A 317 8.04 -4.79 17.06
C VAL A 317 9.53 -5.12 16.97
N GLU A 318 10.00 -6.15 17.68
CA GLU A 318 11.42 -6.48 17.71
C GLU A 318 11.96 -6.97 16.37
N ALA A 319 11.20 -7.76 15.63
CA ALA A 319 11.56 -8.18 14.28
C ALA A 319 11.64 -6.97 13.34
N GLN A 320 10.68 -6.05 13.43
CA GLN A 320 10.64 -4.84 12.62
C GLN A 320 11.82 -3.92 12.93
N LYS A 321 12.17 -3.72 14.20
CA LYS A 321 13.37 -2.96 14.58
C LYS A 321 14.65 -3.59 14.03
N ALA A 322 14.76 -4.92 14.06
CA ALA A 322 15.91 -5.62 13.50
C ALA A 322 16.00 -5.43 11.97
N PHE A 323 14.89 -5.51 11.25
CA PHE A 323 14.83 -5.21 9.82
C PHE A 323 15.25 -3.76 9.51
N PHE A 324 14.78 -2.79 10.27
CA PHE A 324 15.16 -1.39 10.07
C PHE A 324 16.63 -1.14 10.38
N ARG A 325 17.20 -1.74 11.43
CA ARG A 325 18.65 -1.67 11.69
C ARG A 325 19.45 -2.18 10.50
N GLN A 326 19.00 -3.29 9.91
CA GLN A 326 19.63 -3.85 8.72
C GLN A 326 19.47 -2.93 7.51
N LEU A 327 18.31 -2.31 7.30
CA LEU A 327 18.10 -1.34 6.24
C LEU A 327 19.03 -0.13 6.38
N PHE A 328 19.06 0.48 7.55
CA PHE A 328 19.84 1.69 7.82
C PHE A 328 21.36 1.44 7.91
N SER A 329 21.81 0.18 7.96
CA SER A 329 23.23 -0.15 7.80
C SER A 329 23.74 0.07 6.36
N SER A 330 22.84 0.12 5.36
CA SER A 330 23.18 0.24 3.95
C SER A 330 22.47 1.39 3.21
N ALA A 331 21.54 2.05 3.87
CA ALA A 331 20.77 3.18 3.32
C ALA A 331 20.76 4.36 4.31
N SER A 332 20.94 5.58 3.79
CA SER A 332 20.79 6.79 4.61
C SER A 332 19.31 7.03 4.96
N CYS A 333 19.06 7.61 6.12
CA CYS A 333 17.71 8.03 6.51
C CYS A 333 17.66 9.53 6.76
N HIS A 334 16.64 10.18 6.21
CA HIS A 334 16.36 11.60 6.40
C HIS A 334 14.89 11.82 6.70
N ILE A 335 14.59 12.78 7.56
CA ILE A 335 13.22 13.28 7.72
C ILE A 335 13.11 14.66 7.05
N LEU A 336 12.08 14.84 6.22
CA LEU A 336 11.79 16.08 5.55
C LEU A 336 10.48 16.67 6.02
N ASN A 337 10.46 17.99 6.21
CA ASN A 337 9.26 18.72 6.57
C ASN A 337 8.67 19.42 5.34
N THR A 338 7.61 18.85 4.78
CA THR A 338 6.90 19.40 3.62
C THR A 338 5.93 20.53 3.97
N GLY A 339 5.87 20.95 5.24
CA GLY A 339 5.06 22.07 5.72
C GLY A 339 5.74 23.44 5.62
N VAL A 340 7.08 23.46 5.53
CA VAL A 340 7.88 24.71 5.58
C VAL A 340 8.52 25.07 4.25
N GLU A 341 8.33 24.28 3.22
CA GLU A 341 8.89 24.53 1.88
C GLU A 341 7.90 24.12 0.78
N THR A 342 8.14 24.58 -0.44
CA THR A 342 7.34 24.21 -1.60
C THR A 342 7.62 22.77 -2.06
N VAL A 343 6.69 22.17 -2.80
CA VAL A 343 6.90 20.84 -3.42
C VAL A 343 8.17 20.80 -4.27
N LYS A 344 8.47 21.89 -5.00
CA LYS A 344 9.66 21.98 -5.85
C LYS A 344 10.96 21.98 -5.04
N GLU A 345 10.98 22.67 -3.91
CA GLU A 345 12.14 22.70 -2.99
C GLU A 345 12.33 21.33 -2.34
N SER A 346 11.27 20.70 -1.83
CA SER A 346 11.32 19.34 -1.28
C SER A 346 11.81 18.32 -2.31
N GLN A 347 11.36 18.40 -3.56
CA GLN A 347 11.85 17.52 -4.63
C GLN A 347 13.32 17.72 -4.94
N ALA A 348 13.78 18.99 -5.00
CA ALA A 348 15.20 19.30 -5.21
C ALA A 348 16.07 18.72 -4.07
N ARG A 349 15.59 18.82 -2.84
CA ARG A 349 16.24 18.26 -1.65
C ARG A 349 16.31 16.73 -1.70
N ILE A 350 15.21 16.05 -2.00
CA ILE A 350 15.18 14.60 -2.17
C ILE A 350 16.18 14.17 -3.26
N ARG A 351 16.19 14.86 -4.39
CA ARG A 351 17.14 14.57 -5.48
C ARG A 351 18.60 14.72 -5.04
N ARG A 352 18.92 15.75 -4.26
CA ARG A 352 20.26 15.93 -3.68
C ARG A 352 20.63 14.76 -2.78
N ILE A 353 19.78 14.39 -1.82
CA ILE A 353 20.01 13.27 -0.90
C ILE A 353 20.31 11.98 -1.68
N ILE A 354 19.52 11.66 -2.71
CA ILE A 354 19.72 10.43 -3.51
C ILE A 354 21.06 10.51 -4.26
N THR A 355 21.46 11.68 -4.72
CA THR A 355 22.71 11.84 -5.48
C THR A 355 23.93 11.66 -4.59
N GLU A 356 23.87 12.13 -3.35
CA GLU A 356 24.93 12.05 -2.35
C GLU A 356 25.03 10.65 -1.67
N ALA A 357 23.98 9.84 -1.67
CA ALA A 357 23.95 8.47 -1.15
C ALA A 357 24.63 7.49 -2.12
#